data_00324a0f62a8065503017d912a4c1a80
#
_entry.id   00324a0f62a8065503017d912a4c1a80
#
_cell.length_a   1.000
_cell.length_b   1.000
_cell.length_c   1.000
_cell.angle_alpha   90.00
_cell.angle_beta   90.00
_cell.angle_gamma   90.00
#
_symmetry.space_group_name_H-M   'P 1'
#
loop_
_entity.id
_entity.type
_entity.pdbx_description
1 polymer ?
#
loop_
_entity_poly.entity_id
_entity_poly.type
_entity_poly.pdbx_seq_one_letter_code
_entity_poly.pdbx_strand_id
1 'polypeptide(L)' 'MNLLVIKTVSGMAMAAAAALDAMHWSEIEGAVAGDDTIMIAARSLEDVQKLGEKLGDIVL' A
#
# COMPACT_ATOMS: atom_id res chain seq x y z
N MET A 1 -5.80 -13.63 6.33
CA MET A 1 -6.05 -12.31 5.73
C MET A 1 -4.72 -11.61 5.51
N ASN A 2 -4.53 -11.02 4.35
CA ASN A 2 -3.23 -10.53 3.92
C ASN A 2 -3.28 -9.01 3.79
N LEU A 3 -3.11 -8.32 4.92
CA LEU A 3 -3.18 -6.85 4.97
C LEU A 3 -1.81 -6.25 5.30
N LEU A 4 -1.53 -5.14 4.65
CA LEU A 4 -0.37 -4.30 4.95
C LEU A 4 -0.87 -2.90 5.27
N VAL A 5 -0.41 -2.34 6.39
CA VAL A 5 -0.78 -0.99 6.81
C VAL A 5 0.41 -0.08 6.62
N ILE A 6 0.19 1.03 5.93
CA ILE A 6 1.23 2.02 5.65
C ILE A 6 0.82 3.35 6.25
N LYS A 7 1.77 4.00 6.92
CA LYS A 7 1.57 5.36 7.44
C LYS A 7 2.22 6.35 6.49
N THR A 8 1.52 7.44 6.24
CA THR A 8 2.05 8.56 5.44
C THR A 8 2.09 9.83 6.28
N VAL A 9 2.60 10.90 5.72
CA VAL A 9 2.41 12.20 6.35
C VAL A 9 0.94 12.57 6.31
N SER A 10 0.52 13.43 7.24
CA SER A 10 -0.88 13.82 7.39
C SER A 10 -1.43 14.38 6.08
N GLY A 11 -2.62 13.92 5.68
CA GLY A 11 -3.30 14.36 4.48
C GLY A 11 -2.82 13.74 3.18
N MET A 12 -1.82 12.85 3.20
CA MET A 12 -1.20 12.32 1.98
C MET A 12 -1.59 10.88 1.65
N ALA A 13 -2.39 10.22 2.49
CA ALA A 13 -2.69 8.81 2.28
C ALA A 13 -3.45 8.57 0.96
N MET A 14 -4.44 9.40 0.65
CA MET A 14 -5.23 9.22 -0.57
C MET A 14 -4.38 9.43 -1.83
N ALA A 15 -3.50 10.44 -1.81
CA ALA A 15 -2.60 10.69 -2.94
C ALA A 15 -1.62 9.54 -3.13
N ALA A 16 -1.05 9.02 -2.03
CA ALA A 16 -0.14 7.88 -2.10
C ALA A 16 -0.86 6.61 -2.58
N ALA A 17 -2.08 6.37 -2.11
CA ALA A 17 -2.87 5.23 -2.55
C ALA A 17 -3.19 5.32 -4.05
N ALA A 18 -3.52 6.50 -4.55
CA ALA A 18 -3.76 6.71 -5.97
C ALA A 18 -2.50 6.42 -6.80
N ALA A 19 -1.34 6.82 -6.31
CA ALA A 19 -0.07 6.53 -6.97
C ALA A 19 0.21 5.02 -7.02
N LEU A 20 -0.05 4.31 -5.92
CA LEU A 20 0.12 2.85 -5.88
C LEU A 20 -0.84 2.16 -6.85
N ASP A 21 -2.08 2.63 -6.91
CA ASP A 21 -3.08 2.08 -7.82
C ASP A 21 -2.65 2.24 -9.27
N ALA A 22 -2.05 3.38 -9.61
CA ALA A 22 -1.56 3.64 -10.97
C ALA A 22 -0.40 2.75 -11.38
N MET A 23 0.32 2.17 -10.44
CA MET A 23 1.44 1.27 -10.73
C MET A 23 0.99 -0.12 -11.16
N HIS A 24 -0.26 -0.50 -10.89
CA HIS A 24 -0.83 -1.80 -11.26
C HIS A 24 0.00 -3.00 -10.80
N TRP A 25 0.51 -2.94 -9.56
CA TRP A 25 1.25 -4.06 -9.01
C TRP A 25 0.33 -5.25 -8.79
N SER A 26 0.74 -6.42 -9.31
CA SER A 26 -0.07 -7.62 -9.22
C SER A 26 -0.25 -8.14 -7.78
N GLU A 27 0.64 -7.75 -6.88
CA GLU A 27 0.56 -8.14 -5.47
C GLU A 27 -0.61 -7.48 -4.74
N ILE A 28 -1.14 -6.38 -5.27
CA ILE A 28 -2.19 -5.60 -4.63
C ILE A 28 -3.55 -6.03 -5.17
N GLU A 29 -4.43 -6.49 -4.27
CA GLU A 29 -5.82 -6.78 -4.58
C GLU A 29 -6.65 -5.49 -4.56
N GLY A 30 -6.35 -4.62 -3.60
CA GLY A 30 -7.00 -3.34 -3.44
C GLY A 30 -6.43 -2.58 -2.27
N ALA A 31 -6.83 -1.32 -2.13
CA ALA A 31 -6.37 -0.47 -1.04
C ALA A 31 -7.45 0.52 -0.62
N VAL A 32 -7.47 0.86 0.66
CA VAL A 32 -8.30 1.95 1.18
C VAL A 32 -7.40 2.92 1.93
N ALA A 33 -7.71 4.20 1.82
CA ALA A 33 -6.90 5.25 2.42
C ALA A 33 -7.74 6.16 3.29
N GLY A 34 -7.19 6.51 4.46
CA GLY A 34 -7.73 7.56 5.32
C GLY A 34 -6.94 8.84 5.15
N ASP A 35 -6.66 9.53 6.24
CA ASP A 35 -5.88 10.76 6.22
C ASP A 35 -4.38 10.50 6.11
N ASP A 36 -3.86 9.61 6.95
CA ASP A 36 -2.43 9.30 7.07
C ASP A 36 -2.14 7.81 6.99
N THR A 37 -3.14 6.99 6.70
CA THR A 37 -3.03 5.53 6.76
C THR A 37 -3.63 4.91 5.51
N ILE A 38 -2.91 3.95 4.93
CA ILE A 38 -3.39 3.15 3.81
C ILE A 38 -3.42 1.70 4.26
N MET A 39 -4.55 1.02 4.03
CA MET A 39 -4.64 -0.42 4.23
C MET A 39 -4.65 -1.08 2.86
N ILE A 40 -3.69 -1.94 2.62
CA ILE A 40 -3.54 -2.66 1.35
C ILE A 40 -3.90 -4.12 1.57
N ALA A 41 -4.81 -4.62 0.75
CA ALA A 41 -5.13 -6.04 0.71
C ALA A 41 -4.25 -6.69 -0.36
N ALA A 42 -3.40 -7.61 0.06
CA ALA A 42 -2.53 -8.36 -0.85
C ALA A 42 -3.16 -9.70 -1.20
N ARG A 43 -2.73 -10.30 -2.29
CA ARG A 43 -3.29 -11.56 -2.77
C ARG A 43 -2.87 -12.76 -1.92
N SER A 44 -1.70 -12.68 -1.28
CA SER A 44 -1.18 -13.77 -0.46
C SER A 44 -0.25 -13.22 0.60
N LEU A 45 0.11 -14.07 1.56
CA LEU A 45 1.10 -13.71 2.58
C LEU A 45 2.46 -13.41 1.96
N GLU A 46 2.84 -14.18 0.94
CA GLU A 46 4.06 -13.93 0.19
C GLU A 46 4.04 -12.55 -0.48
N ASP A 47 2.89 -12.15 -1.02
CA ASP A 47 2.75 -10.86 -1.66
C ASP A 47 2.82 -9.71 -0.64
N VAL A 48 2.35 -9.91 0.59
CA VAL A 48 2.53 -8.93 1.66
C VAL A 48 4.02 -8.66 1.88
N GLN A 49 4.82 -9.73 1.91
CA GLN A 49 6.27 -9.60 2.11
C GLN A 49 6.93 -8.86 0.95
N LYS A 50 6.52 -9.18 -0.29
CA LYS A 50 7.02 -8.49 -1.48
C LYS A 50 6.68 -7.02 -1.47
N LEU A 51 5.45 -6.68 -1.08
CA LEU A 51 5.02 -5.29 -0.98
C LEU A 51 5.82 -4.54 0.09
N GLY A 52 6.07 -5.17 1.23
CA GLY A 52 6.87 -4.56 2.28
C GLY A 52 8.27 -4.22 1.79
N GLU A 53 8.89 -5.10 1.00
CA GLU A 53 10.20 -4.84 0.41
C GLU A 53 10.15 -3.70 -0.61
N LYS A 54 9.17 -3.72 -1.51
CA LYS A 54 9.01 -2.68 -2.53
C LYS A 54 8.78 -1.31 -1.90
N LEU A 55 7.89 -1.24 -0.92
CA LEU A 55 7.51 0.01 -0.29
C LEU A 55 8.57 0.50 0.71
N GLY A 56 9.42 -0.39 1.20
CA GLY A 56 10.54 0.00 2.04
C GLY A 56 11.56 0.84 1.29
N ASP A 57 11.61 0.72 -0.04
CA ASP A 57 12.51 1.48 -0.88
C ASP A 57 11.88 2.76 -1.44
N ILE A 58 10.62 3.03 -1.10
CA ILE A 58 9.86 4.19 -1.59
C ILE A 58 9.58 5.12 -0.42
N VAL A 59 9.89 6.39 -0.61
CA VAL A 59 9.54 7.44 0.38
C VAL A 59 8.19 8.03 -0.04
N LEU A 60 7.19 7.80 0.78
CA LEU A 60 5.82 8.28 0.52
C LEU A 60 5.49 9.50 1.39
#